data_c5756150c756aa5d4c6b177b21ffcd52
#
_entry.id   c5756150c756aa5d4c6b177b21ffcd52
#
_cell.length_a   1.000
_cell.length_b   1.000
_cell.length_c   1.000
_cell.angle_alpha   90.00
_cell.angle_beta   90.00
_cell.angle_gamma   90.00
#
_symmetry.space_group_name_H-M   'P 1'
#
loop_
_entity.id
_entity.type
_entity.pdbx_description
1 polymer ?
#
loop_
_entity_poly.entity_id
_entity_poly.type
_entity_poly.pdbx_seq_one_letter_code
_entity_poly.pdbx_strand_id
1 'polypeptide(L)'
;METGYEEAVATVAVFADGSVSLYISSGGGIIGAGEHPMVREAAERLLTITEKYVPEFESGSQTPLPQTGRVRFYIRTFTATLTADADEQDLGQHRHKLSAVFHAGQGVITEMRLASEKPKGGIQ
;
A
#
# COMPACT_ATOMS: atom_id res chain seq x y z
N MET A 1 1.82 -2.10 -2.48
CA MET A 1 0.44 -2.45 -2.91
C MET A 1 0.05 -1.54 -4.06
N GLU A 2 -0.31 -2.12 -5.17
CA GLU A 2 -0.74 -1.40 -6.35
C GLU A 2 -2.22 -1.66 -6.58
N THR A 3 -3.02 -0.63 -6.68
CA THR A 3 -4.46 -0.75 -6.91
C THR A 3 -4.81 -0.13 -8.25
N GLY A 4 -5.48 -0.90 -9.11
CA GLY A 4 -5.89 -0.46 -10.43
C GLY A 4 -7.24 0.24 -10.40
N TYR A 5 -7.26 1.49 -10.81
CA TYR A 5 -8.47 2.27 -11.00
C TYR A 5 -8.68 2.51 -12.49
N GLU A 6 -9.84 3.04 -12.84
CA GLU A 6 -10.16 3.24 -14.25
C GLU A 6 -9.18 4.14 -14.98
N GLU A 7 -8.69 5.18 -14.32
CA GLU A 7 -7.82 6.16 -14.95
C GLU A 7 -6.36 6.06 -14.56
N ALA A 8 -6.02 5.30 -13.53
CA ALA A 8 -4.66 5.26 -13.02
C ALA A 8 -4.45 4.09 -12.07
N VAL A 9 -3.19 3.80 -11.78
CA VAL A 9 -2.82 2.86 -10.72
C VAL A 9 -2.22 3.65 -9.58
N ALA A 10 -2.68 3.39 -8.36
CA ALA A 10 -2.11 3.97 -7.16
C ALA A 10 -1.19 2.95 -6.51
N THR A 11 0.04 3.35 -6.21
CA THR A 11 1.03 2.47 -5.58
C THR A 11 1.46 3.06 -4.25
N VAL A 12 1.21 2.32 -3.17
CA VAL A 12 1.78 2.67 -1.87
C VAL A 12 2.95 1.74 -1.59
N ALA A 13 4.09 2.33 -1.24
CA ALA A 13 5.30 1.59 -0.93
C ALA A 13 5.71 1.90 0.51
N VAL A 14 5.94 0.85 1.30
CA VAL A 14 6.37 0.97 2.68
C VAL A 14 7.68 0.21 2.83
N PHE A 15 8.68 0.86 3.41
CA PHE A 15 10.00 0.29 3.57
C PHE A 15 10.31 0.02 5.04
N ALA A 16 11.19 -0.93 5.28
CA ALA A 16 11.54 -1.33 6.64
C ALA A 16 12.13 -0.20 7.48
N ASP A 17 12.73 0.81 6.83
CA ASP A 17 13.31 1.96 7.53
C ASP A 17 12.26 3.01 7.92
N GLY A 18 10.99 2.78 7.61
CA GLY A 18 9.92 3.71 7.91
C GLY A 18 9.57 4.66 6.78
N SER A 19 10.27 4.59 5.65
CA SER A 19 9.94 5.42 4.50
C SER A 19 8.62 4.98 3.89
N VAL A 20 7.81 5.92 3.48
CA VAL A 20 6.51 5.65 2.86
C VAL A 20 6.33 6.57 1.65
N SER A 21 5.85 6.02 0.56
CA SER A 21 5.59 6.79 -0.65
C SER A 21 4.26 6.37 -1.27
N LEU A 22 3.60 7.30 -1.92
CA LEU A 22 2.40 7.02 -2.71
C LEU A 22 2.62 7.61 -4.09
N TYR A 23 2.41 6.81 -5.14
CA TYR A 23 2.55 7.24 -6.52
C TYR A 23 1.26 6.99 -7.27
N ILE A 24 0.90 7.91 -8.13
CA ILE A 24 -0.25 7.78 -9.02
C ILE A 24 0.28 7.72 -10.45
N SER A 25 -0.08 6.70 -11.21
CA SER A 25 0.48 6.50 -12.54
C SER A 25 0.14 7.62 -13.53
N SER A 26 -0.94 8.36 -13.30
CA SER A 26 -1.30 9.50 -14.12
C SER A 26 -0.56 10.78 -13.74
N GLY A 27 0.20 10.75 -12.65
CA GLY A 27 0.97 11.88 -12.15
C GLY A 27 0.66 12.18 -10.70
N GLY A 28 1.62 12.75 -10.01
CA GLY A 28 1.44 13.12 -8.60
C GLY A 28 1.75 11.99 -7.63
N GLY A 29 1.69 12.33 -6.37
CA GLY A 29 1.97 11.39 -5.29
C GLY A 29 2.40 12.11 -4.04
N ILE A 30 2.79 11.35 -3.04
CA ILE A 30 3.25 11.86 -1.75
C ILE A 30 4.54 11.12 -1.40
N ILE A 31 5.58 11.85 -1.09
CA ILE A 31 6.88 11.29 -0.73
C ILE A 31 7.27 11.84 0.63
N GLY A 32 7.94 11.03 1.43
CA GLY A 32 8.47 11.48 2.72
C GLY A 32 7.45 11.55 3.83
N ALA A 33 6.28 10.95 3.63
CA ALA A 33 5.22 11.00 4.63
C ALA A 33 5.54 10.19 5.89
N GLY A 34 6.55 9.35 5.87
CA GLY A 34 6.93 8.53 7.03
C GLY A 34 7.40 9.32 8.23
N GLU A 35 7.58 10.65 8.09
CA GLU A 35 7.94 11.49 9.22
C GLU A 35 6.71 11.77 10.11
N HIS A 36 5.51 11.63 9.60
CA HIS A 36 4.31 11.85 10.39
C HIS A 36 4.02 10.64 11.28
N PRO A 37 3.84 10.84 12.60
CA PRO A 37 3.64 9.71 13.51
C PRO A 37 2.50 8.78 13.14
N MET A 38 1.37 9.32 12.67
CA MET A 38 0.23 8.49 12.30
C MET A 38 0.49 7.67 11.05
N VAL A 39 1.24 8.23 10.09
CA VAL A 39 1.62 7.49 8.90
C VAL A 39 2.60 6.39 9.26
N ARG A 40 3.58 6.69 10.12
CA ARG A 40 4.56 5.70 10.56
C ARG A 40 3.88 4.54 11.30
N GLU A 41 2.94 4.86 12.16
CA GLU A 41 2.21 3.83 12.90
C GLU A 41 1.42 2.93 11.96
N ALA A 42 0.74 3.51 10.97
CA ALA A 42 0.00 2.74 9.96
C ALA A 42 0.93 1.87 9.12
N ALA A 43 2.11 2.39 8.77
CA ALA A 43 3.10 1.65 7.99
C ALA A 43 3.65 0.46 8.79
N GLU A 44 3.95 0.66 10.06
CA GLU A 44 4.41 -0.42 10.92
C GLU A 44 3.34 -1.52 11.05
N ARG A 45 2.08 -1.11 11.16
CA ARG A 45 0.96 -2.06 11.21
C ARG A 45 0.88 -2.87 9.93
N LEU A 46 1.03 -2.22 8.77
CA LEU A 46 1.03 -2.92 7.49
C LEU A 46 2.15 -3.95 7.43
N LEU A 47 3.36 -3.59 7.82
CA LEU A 47 4.50 -4.51 7.81
C LEU A 47 4.27 -5.70 8.75
N THR A 48 3.77 -5.42 9.95
CA THR A 48 3.50 -6.48 10.94
C THR A 48 2.43 -7.44 10.46
N ILE A 49 1.35 -6.92 9.88
CA ILE A 49 0.28 -7.73 9.36
C ILE A 49 0.78 -8.54 8.16
N THR A 50 1.50 -7.91 7.24
CA THR A 50 2.01 -8.59 6.05
C THR A 50 2.90 -9.78 6.40
N GLU A 51 3.71 -9.66 7.45
CA GLU A 51 4.57 -10.77 7.88
C GLU A 51 3.76 -12.03 8.15
N LYS A 52 2.57 -11.91 8.69
CA LYS A 52 1.74 -13.05 9.01
C LYS A 52 1.20 -13.74 7.77
N TYR A 53 1.14 -13.05 6.65
CA TYR A 53 0.55 -13.56 5.42
C TYR A 53 1.59 -13.90 4.35
N VAL A 54 2.87 -13.84 4.66
CA VAL A 54 3.93 -14.19 3.72
C VAL A 54 3.70 -15.56 3.07
N PRO A 55 3.26 -16.61 3.80
CA PRO A 55 3.01 -17.91 3.17
C PRO A 55 1.92 -17.91 2.11
N GLU A 56 1.10 -16.87 2.04
CA GLU A 56 0.04 -16.76 1.04
C GLU A 56 0.52 -16.11 -0.25
N PHE A 57 1.79 -15.70 -0.30
CA PHE A 57 2.38 -15.08 -1.48
C PHE A 57 3.19 -16.11 -2.26
N GLU A 58 3.37 -15.85 -3.54
CA GLU A 58 4.15 -16.73 -4.40
C GLU A 58 5.40 -16.02 -4.88
N SER A 59 6.46 -16.79 -5.18
CA SER A 59 7.63 -16.22 -5.82
C SER A 59 7.22 -15.68 -7.17
N GLY A 60 7.64 -14.49 -7.48
CA GLY A 60 7.27 -13.87 -8.73
C GLY A 60 8.25 -12.79 -9.11
N SER A 61 8.20 -12.44 -10.40
CA SER A 61 8.98 -11.33 -10.89
C SER A 61 8.06 -10.15 -11.13
N GLN A 62 8.64 -9.06 -11.60
CA GLN A 62 7.85 -7.89 -11.91
C GLN A 62 6.83 -8.21 -13.00
N THR A 63 5.62 -7.75 -12.82
CA THR A 63 4.52 -7.98 -13.73
C THR A 63 3.95 -6.65 -14.19
N PRO A 64 3.11 -6.63 -15.22
CA PRO A 64 2.44 -5.40 -15.63
C PRO A 64 1.61 -4.80 -14.50
N LEU A 65 1.32 -3.51 -14.60
CA LEU A 65 0.45 -2.85 -13.62
C LEU A 65 -0.93 -3.51 -13.59
N PRO A 66 -1.59 -3.54 -12.43
CA PRO A 66 -2.88 -4.17 -12.32
C PRO A 66 -3.95 -3.43 -13.13
N GLN A 67 -4.88 -4.19 -13.67
CA GLN A 67 -6.03 -3.63 -14.36
C GLN A 67 -7.01 -3.05 -13.35
N THR A 68 -7.99 -2.31 -13.85
CA THR A 68 -9.04 -1.73 -13.02
C THR A 68 -9.72 -2.82 -12.20
N GLY A 69 -9.89 -2.55 -10.93
CA GLY A 69 -10.52 -3.48 -9.99
C GLY A 69 -9.62 -4.57 -9.46
N ARG A 70 -8.33 -4.56 -9.82
CA ARG A 70 -7.37 -5.55 -9.32
C ARG A 70 -6.37 -4.88 -8.39
N VAL A 71 -5.90 -5.64 -7.42
CA VAL A 71 -4.86 -5.20 -6.49
C VAL A 71 -3.71 -6.17 -6.57
N ARG A 72 -2.49 -5.65 -6.65
CA ARG A 72 -1.29 -6.46 -6.67
C ARG A 72 -0.42 -6.10 -5.49
N PHE A 73 0.04 -7.11 -4.79
CA PHE A 73 0.93 -6.95 -3.65
C PHE A 73 2.31 -7.45 -4.01
N TYR A 74 3.35 -6.76 -3.52
CA TYR A 74 4.72 -7.22 -3.63
C TYR A 74 5.38 -7.18 -2.28
N ILE A 75 6.15 -8.21 -1.97
CA ILE A 75 7.06 -8.21 -0.83
C ILE A 75 8.45 -8.40 -1.42
N ARG A 76 9.33 -7.44 -1.17
CA ARG A 76 10.70 -7.52 -1.66
C ARG A 76 11.64 -7.75 -0.49
N THR A 77 12.47 -8.77 -0.59
CA THR A 77 13.50 -9.07 0.38
C THR A 77 14.86 -9.00 -0.32
N PHE A 78 15.94 -9.20 0.41
CA PHE A 78 17.26 -9.21 -0.20
C PHE A 78 17.45 -10.34 -1.20
N THR A 79 16.70 -11.42 -1.07
CA THR A 79 16.92 -12.61 -1.89
C THR A 79 15.76 -12.98 -2.79
N ALA A 80 14.61 -12.34 -2.64
CA ALA A 80 13.42 -12.76 -3.38
C ALA A 80 12.41 -11.62 -3.54
N THR A 81 11.56 -11.77 -4.54
CA THR A 81 10.35 -10.97 -4.68
C THR A 81 9.16 -11.93 -4.61
N LEU A 82 8.22 -11.61 -3.76
CA LEU A 82 6.99 -12.38 -3.61
C LEU A 82 5.83 -11.52 -4.08
N THR A 83 4.82 -12.15 -4.65
CA THR A 83 3.70 -11.42 -5.22
C THR A 83 2.37 -12.12 -4.91
N ALA A 84 1.30 -11.34 -4.92
CA ALA A 84 -0.06 -11.84 -4.84
C ALA A 84 -0.97 -10.86 -5.58
N ASP A 85 -2.07 -11.38 -6.11
CA ASP A 85 -3.02 -10.62 -6.91
C ASP A 85 -4.42 -10.97 -6.45
N ALA A 86 -5.30 -10.00 -6.37
CA ALA A 86 -6.65 -10.24 -5.89
C ALA A 86 -7.62 -9.18 -6.43
N ASP A 87 -8.90 -9.52 -6.37
CA ASP A 87 -9.97 -8.61 -6.74
C ASP A 87 -10.19 -7.60 -5.62
N GLU A 88 -10.27 -6.33 -5.96
CA GLU A 88 -10.42 -5.26 -4.97
C GLU A 88 -11.70 -5.39 -4.15
N GLN A 89 -12.81 -5.77 -4.77
CA GLN A 89 -14.06 -5.92 -4.04
C GLN A 89 -13.99 -7.06 -3.02
N ASP A 90 -13.38 -8.17 -3.40
CA ASP A 90 -13.22 -9.28 -2.46
C ASP A 90 -12.36 -8.90 -1.28
N LEU A 91 -11.28 -8.16 -1.54
CA LEU A 91 -10.43 -7.65 -0.47
C LEU A 91 -11.22 -6.70 0.43
N GLY A 92 -11.90 -5.75 -0.16
CA GLY A 92 -12.63 -4.73 0.60
C GLY A 92 -13.77 -5.27 1.44
N GLN A 93 -14.38 -6.36 0.98
CA GLN A 93 -15.51 -6.96 1.68
C GLN A 93 -15.12 -8.14 2.57
N HIS A 94 -13.84 -8.26 2.87
CA HIS A 94 -13.30 -9.31 3.76
C HIS A 94 -13.57 -10.71 3.25
N ARG A 95 -13.59 -10.89 1.92
CA ARG A 95 -13.80 -12.19 1.31
C ARG A 95 -12.54 -12.83 0.76
N HIS A 96 -11.38 -12.27 1.06
CA HIS A 96 -10.10 -12.77 0.58
C HIS A 96 -9.14 -12.96 1.75
N LYS A 97 -8.26 -13.96 1.63
CA LYS A 97 -7.28 -14.22 2.69
C LYS A 97 -6.33 -13.06 2.93
N LEU A 98 -6.13 -12.19 1.96
CA LEU A 98 -5.27 -11.01 2.10
C LEU A 98 -6.04 -9.73 2.43
N SER A 99 -7.31 -9.83 2.80
CA SER A 99 -8.11 -8.64 3.14
C SER A 99 -7.48 -7.82 4.26
N ALA A 100 -6.89 -8.46 5.26
CA ALA A 100 -6.24 -7.74 6.36
C ALA A 100 -5.06 -6.90 5.86
N VAL A 101 -4.28 -7.44 4.91
CA VAL A 101 -3.15 -6.71 4.31
C VAL A 101 -3.68 -5.53 3.50
N PHE A 102 -4.75 -5.75 2.72
CA PHE A 102 -5.36 -4.70 1.92
C PHE A 102 -5.85 -3.54 2.81
N HIS A 103 -6.58 -3.84 3.87
CA HIS A 103 -7.10 -2.81 4.76
C HIS A 103 -6.00 -2.05 5.49
N ALA A 104 -4.92 -2.75 5.86
CA ALA A 104 -3.77 -2.08 6.45
C ALA A 104 -3.09 -1.14 5.46
N GLY A 105 -2.99 -1.55 4.19
CA GLY A 105 -2.46 -0.69 3.12
C GLY A 105 -3.34 0.52 2.87
N GLN A 106 -4.66 0.34 2.87
CA GLN A 106 -5.60 1.46 2.75
C GLN A 106 -5.46 2.42 3.93
N GLY A 107 -5.18 1.89 5.12
CA GLY A 107 -4.93 2.70 6.30
C GLY A 107 -3.73 3.61 6.13
N VAL A 108 -2.66 3.11 5.52
CA VAL A 108 -1.48 3.93 5.22
C VAL A 108 -1.85 5.08 4.27
N ILE A 109 -2.57 4.76 3.20
CA ILE A 109 -2.99 5.77 2.22
C ILE A 109 -3.86 6.84 2.89
N THR A 110 -4.79 6.43 3.74
CA THR A 110 -5.67 7.35 4.45
C THR A 110 -4.87 8.31 5.33
N GLU A 111 -3.91 7.79 6.10
CA GLU A 111 -3.11 8.65 6.97
C GLU A 111 -2.20 9.58 6.16
N MET A 112 -1.67 9.12 5.04
CA MET A 112 -0.87 9.97 4.16
C MET A 112 -1.71 11.13 3.61
N ARG A 113 -2.94 10.84 3.20
CA ARG A 113 -3.84 11.87 2.68
C ARG A 113 -4.21 12.88 3.76
N LEU A 114 -4.54 12.40 4.95
CA LEU A 114 -4.86 13.27 6.06
C LEU A 114 -3.68 14.16 6.44
N ALA A 115 -2.47 13.61 6.45
CA ALA A 115 -1.28 14.38 6.75
C ALA A 115 -1.02 15.47 5.70
N SER A 116 -1.24 15.15 4.42
CA SER A 116 -0.99 16.11 3.35
C SER A 116 -2.08 17.17 3.24
N GLU A 117 -3.28 16.91 3.75
CA GLU A 117 -4.39 17.86 3.69
C GLU A 117 -4.44 18.80 4.87
N LYS A 118 -3.64 18.57 5.90
CA LYS A 118 -3.66 19.46 7.06
C LYS A 118 -3.18 20.85 6.70
N PRO A 119 -3.88 21.89 7.14
CA PRO A 119 -3.44 23.26 6.91
C PRO A 119 -2.06 23.48 7.53
N LYS A 120 -1.19 24.19 6.83
CA LYS A 120 0.10 24.45 7.37
C LYS A 120 -0.01 25.45 8.48
N GLY A 121 0.77 25.23 9.50
CA GLY A 121 0.80 26.15 10.61
C GLY A 121 -0.41 26.09 11.51
N GLY A 122 -1.26 25.17 11.27
CA GLY A 122 -2.42 25.06 12.11
C GLY A 122 -3.23 26.31 12.21
N ILE A 123 -3.16 27.15 11.27
CA ILE A 123 -3.68 28.31 11.39
C ILE A 123 -4.93 28.27 11.07
N GLN A 124 -5.53 28.25 11.12
CA GLN A 124 -6.73 28.36 10.63
C GLN A 124 -7.69 28.11 11.54
#